data_3f071bb29b466c34696b3f52ef6988d9
#
_entry.id   3f071bb29b466c34696b3f52ef6988d9
#
_cell.length_a   1.000
_cell.length_b   1.000
_cell.length_c   1.000
_cell.angle_alpha   90.00
_cell.angle_beta   90.00
_cell.angle_gamma   90.00
#
_symmetry.space_group_name_H-M   'P 1'
#
loop_
_entity.id
_entity.type
_entity.pdbx_description
1 polymer ?
#
loop_
_entity_poly.entity_id
_entity_poly.type
_entity_poly.pdbx_seq_one_letter_code
_entity_poly.pdbx_strand_id
1 'polypeptide(L)'
;DKPIVIYGMMKVAENATLNIMPGTTLYFHSDAGIEVNGSLNAIGTAEENIVLRGDRTDHMFDYLPYDMVSGQWQGLRFTKSSYNNVMKYVDLHGSFDGIVCDSSNVNIDKLELSSCTVHNCQGYGLKIVNSKVNISNSQITNTLNNCVGVFGGDVTLNHCTIAQFYPFDSKRGPALAYTNILDNEAIPLLRMDCINSIVTGYANDQIDGRNIGDETTLFNFRFINSILRTPQTEDEEHIFNTWFENVEDTAAIDGDRHFKLVNINKQRYDFHLSDKSSAIDSANVEFSLPLDRDGNKRDDRPDIGCFEFFKESNEE
;
A
#
# COMPACT_ATOMS: atom_id res chain seq x y z
N ASP A 1 15.75 -2.17 26.60
CA ASP A 1 14.78 -1.48 25.79
C ASP A 1 13.38 -1.73 26.35
N LYS A 2 12.59 -0.66 26.48
CA LYS A 2 11.23 -0.73 27.03
C LYS A 2 10.22 -0.53 25.92
N PRO A 3 9.07 -1.26 25.91
CA PRO A 3 8.01 -1.00 24.98
C PRO A 3 7.47 0.42 25.15
N ILE A 4 7.17 1.08 24.04
CA ILE A 4 6.58 2.43 24.04
C ILE A 4 5.09 2.26 23.73
N VAL A 5 4.23 2.63 24.70
CA VAL A 5 2.77 2.61 24.53
C VAL A 5 2.26 4.04 24.45
N ILE A 6 1.46 4.33 23.43
CA ILE A 6 0.90 5.66 23.19
C ILE A 6 -0.59 5.64 23.55
N TYR A 7 -0.98 6.55 24.44
CA TYR A 7 -2.37 6.78 24.84
C TYR A 7 -2.84 8.11 24.27
N GLY A 8 -3.90 8.07 23.45
CA GLY A 8 -4.46 9.23 22.77
C GLY A 8 -3.63 9.68 21.55
N MET A 9 -4.03 10.80 20.95
CA MET A 9 -3.42 11.30 19.72
C MET A 9 -2.08 11.99 20.00
N MET A 10 -0.99 11.39 19.55
CA MET A 10 0.34 11.99 19.57
C MET A 10 0.45 13.03 18.42
N LYS A 11 0.81 14.27 18.76
CA LYS A 11 0.92 15.34 17.76
C LYS A 11 2.36 15.77 17.56
N VAL A 12 2.80 15.74 16.30
CA VAL A 12 4.07 16.37 15.91
C VAL A 12 3.74 17.81 15.49
N ALA A 13 4.26 18.77 16.24
CA ALA A 13 3.99 20.20 16.00
C ALA A 13 4.56 20.67 14.64
N GLU A 14 4.03 21.74 14.10
CA GLU A 14 4.65 22.45 12.97
C GLU A 14 6.10 22.81 13.33
N ASN A 15 7.01 22.71 12.38
CA ASN A 15 8.45 22.92 12.59
C ASN A 15 9.17 21.89 13.52
N ALA A 16 8.49 20.84 13.94
CA ALA A 16 9.11 19.71 14.64
C ALA A 16 9.25 18.50 13.73
N THR A 17 10.25 17.67 13.97
CA THR A 17 10.44 16.39 13.28
C THR A 17 10.43 15.26 14.30
N LEU A 18 9.56 14.28 14.08
CA LEU A 18 9.61 13.02 14.82
C LEU A 18 10.55 12.05 14.08
N ASN A 19 11.58 11.60 14.76
CA ASN A 19 12.46 10.56 14.25
C ASN A 19 12.17 9.24 14.96
N ILE A 20 11.87 8.18 14.22
CA ILE A 20 11.68 6.82 14.73
C ILE A 20 12.83 5.97 14.20
N MET A 21 13.57 5.36 15.12
CA MET A 21 14.80 4.61 14.82
C MET A 21 14.48 3.17 14.39
N PRO A 22 15.39 2.51 13.65
CA PRO A 22 15.25 1.09 13.28
C PRO A 22 14.92 0.20 14.49
N GLY A 23 14.13 -0.84 14.28
CA GLY A 23 13.72 -1.82 15.30
C GLY A 23 12.73 -1.30 16.35
N THR A 24 12.30 -0.03 16.26
CA THR A 24 11.33 0.53 17.19
C THR A 24 9.93 -0.06 16.96
N THR A 25 9.30 -0.56 18.04
CA THR A 25 7.87 -0.89 18.05
C THR A 25 7.11 0.14 18.87
N LEU A 26 6.12 0.79 18.25
CA LEU A 26 5.16 1.66 18.95
C LEU A 26 3.81 0.93 19.04
N TYR A 27 3.32 0.85 20.28
CA TYR A 27 2.02 0.27 20.59
C TYR A 27 1.00 1.39 20.81
N PHE A 28 -0.16 1.29 20.19
CA PHE A 28 -1.19 2.30 20.27
C PHE A 28 -2.43 1.73 20.98
N HIS A 29 -2.89 2.45 21.99
CA HIS A 29 -4.07 2.06 22.75
C HIS A 29 -5.32 2.70 22.16
N SER A 30 -6.31 1.88 21.78
CA SER A 30 -7.67 2.33 21.39
C SER A 30 -7.69 3.54 20.44
N ASP A 31 -8.03 4.74 20.95
CA ASP A 31 -8.16 5.98 20.16
C ASP A 31 -6.82 6.70 19.89
N ALA A 32 -5.72 6.06 20.21
CA ALA A 32 -4.40 6.61 19.96
C ALA A 32 -4.07 6.60 18.45
N GLY A 33 -3.17 7.50 18.07
CA GLY A 33 -2.67 7.64 16.69
C GLY A 33 -1.55 8.65 16.62
N ILE A 34 -1.10 8.96 15.41
CA ILE A 34 -0.10 10.00 15.16
C ILE A 34 -0.67 11.03 14.19
N GLU A 35 -0.72 12.30 14.60
CA GLU A 35 -1.03 13.44 13.76
C GLU A 35 0.24 14.27 13.54
N VAL A 36 0.68 14.36 12.29
CA VAL A 36 1.92 15.05 11.92
C VAL A 36 1.58 16.38 11.25
N ASN A 37 1.87 17.49 11.95
CA ASN A 37 1.78 18.83 11.39
C ASN A 37 3.15 19.34 10.91
N GLY A 38 4.23 18.84 11.46
CA GLY A 38 5.61 19.03 11.03
C GLY A 38 6.07 17.93 10.08
N SER A 39 7.11 17.19 10.43
CA SER A 39 7.63 16.09 9.62
C SER A 39 7.86 14.81 10.42
N LEU A 40 7.87 13.67 9.70
CA LEU A 40 8.17 12.34 10.23
C LEU A 40 9.32 11.72 9.44
N ASN A 41 10.32 11.20 10.14
CA ASN A 41 11.34 10.31 9.62
C ASN A 41 11.25 8.98 10.36
N ALA A 42 10.59 8.00 9.78
CA ALA A 42 10.51 6.63 10.28
C ALA A 42 11.35 5.74 9.35
N ILE A 43 12.63 5.59 9.67
CA ILE A 43 13.59 4.93 8.77
C ILE A 43 14.15 3.69 9.48
N GLY A 44 13.59 2.52 9.14
CA GLY A 44 14.06 1.20 9.53
C GLY A 44 15.08 0.64 8.55
N THR A 45 15.40 -0.64 8.72
CA THR A 45 16.19 -1.45 7.78
C THR A 45 15.44 -2.75 7.49
N ALA A 46 15.91 -3.53 6.51
CA ALA A 46 15.31 -4.82 6.18
C ALA A 46 15.33 -5.77 7.38
N GLU A 47 16.39 -5.73 8.19
CA GLU A 47 16.57 -6.58 9.38
C GLU A 47 15.87 -6.00 10.61
N GLU A 48 15.73 -4.67 10.69
CA GLU A 48 15.16 -3.95 11.82
C GLU A 48 14.03 -3.04 11.38
N ASN A 49 12.89 -3.65 11.02
CA ASN A 49 11.68 -2.90 10.65
C ASN A 49 11.16 -2.09 11.85
N ILE A 50 10.59 -0.93 11.56
CA ILE A 50 9.79 -0.18 12.53
C ILE A 50 8.38 -0.77 12.50
N VAL A 51 7.78 -1.02 13.67
CA VAL A 51 6.45 -1.59 13.77
C VAL A 51 5.50 -0.60 14.47
N LEU A 52 4.39 -0.27 13.81
CA LEU A 52 3.31 0.58 14.30
C LEU A 52 2.04 -0.26 14.40
N ARG A 53 1.58 -0.59 15.63
CA ARG A 53 0.51 -1.55 15.84
C ARG A 53 -0.35 -1.25 17.07
N GLY A 54 -1.52 -1.88 17.16
CA GLY A 54 -2.30 -1.88 18.39
C GLY A 54 -1.58 -2.52 19.57
N ASP A 55 -1.95 -2.14 20.79
CA ASP A 55 -1.31 -2.64 22.03
C ASP A 55 -1.85 -4.02 22.48
N ARG A 56 -2.87 -4.57 21.81
CA ARG A 56 -3.37 -5.92 22.09
C ARG A 56 -2.40 -6.97 21.54
N THR A 57 -1.85 -7.80 22.42
CA THR A 57 -0.92 -8.89 22.08
C THR A 57 -1.52 -10.28 22.34
N ASP A 58 -2.77 -10.33 22.77
CA ASP A 58 -3.55 -11.54 22.99
C ASP A 58 -4.27 -11.99 21.70
N HIS A 59 -5.08 -13.02 21.81
CA HIS A 59 -5.90 -13.55 20.69
C HIS A 59 -7.38 -13.23 20.91
N MET A 60 -8.08 -12.83 19.84
CA MET A 60 -9.53 -12.75 19.82
C MET A 60 -10.15 -14.16 19.82
N PHE A 61 -9.56 -15.05 19.02
CA PHE A 61 -9.85 -16.48 18.94
C PHE A 61 -8.54 -17.25 18.81
N ASP A 62 -8.51 -18.55 19.11
CA ASP A 62 -7.29 -19.38 19.05
C ASP A 62 -6.50 -19.25 17.73
N TYR A 63 -7.20 -18.99 16.63
CA TYR A 63 -6.60 -18.83 15.29
C TYR A 63 -6.41 -17.38 14.87
N LEU A 64 -6.94 -16.40 15.61
CA LEU A 64 -6.97 -14.98 15.26
C LEU A 64 -6.30 -14.14 16.34
N PRO A 65 -5.01 -13.84 16.23
CA PRO A 65 -4.37 -12.86 17.09
C PRO A 65 -4.94 -11.45 16.84
N TYR A 66 -5.03 -10.63 17.89
CA TYR A 66 -5.45 -9.22 17.73
C TYR A 66 -4.56 -8.46 16.76
N ASP A 67 -3.35 -8.88 16.57
CA ASP A 67 -2.39 -8.32 15.60
C ASP A 67 -2.92 -8.32 14.16
N MET A 68 -3.81 -9.27 13.83
CA MET A 68 -4.45 -9.39 12.53
C MET A 68 -5.82 -8.72 12.47
N VAL A 69 -6.29 -8.11 13.57
CA VAL A 69 -7.60 -7.45 13.65
C VAL A 69 -7.45 -5.97 13.37
N SER A 70 -8.24 -5.45 12.45
CA SER A 70 -8.27 -4.03 12.09
C SER A 70 -9.01 -3.17 13.12
N GLY A 71 -8.80 -1.84 13.08
CA GLY A 71 -9.57 -0.87 13.87
C GLY A 71 -9.17 -0.73 15.33
N GLN A 72 -7.95 -1.15 15.71
CA GLN A 72 -7.48 -1.08 17.08
C GLN A 72 -6.93 0.29 17.50
N TRP A 73 -6.55 1.12 16.54
CA TRP A 73 -6.00 2.46 16.74
C TRP A 73 -6.27 3.33 15.51
N GLN A 74 -6.05 4.64 15.59
CA GLN A 74 -6.51 5.59 14.55
C GLN A 74 -5.64 5.63 13.30
N GLY A 75 -4.36 5.21 13.39
CA GLY A 75 -3.41 5.28 12.29
C GLY A 75 -2.58 6.56 12.29
N LEU A 76 -2.02 6.88 11.13
CA LEU A 76 -1.10 7.98 10.90
C LEU A 76 -1.69 9.01 9.95
N ARG A 77 -1.72 10.29 10.34
CA ARG A 77 -2.24 11.38 9.50
C ARG A 77 -1.19 12.47 9.29
N PHE A 78 -0.88 12.75 8.05
CA PHE A 78 -0.11 13.91 7.60
C PHE A 78 -1.06 15.05 7.25
N THR A 79 -1.09 16.08 8.07
CA THR A 79 -1.99 17.25 7.88
C THR A 79 -1.54 18.12 6.71
N LYS A 80 -2.32 19.12 6.36
CA LYS A 80 -2.02 20.03 5.24
C LYS A 80 -0.67 20.75 5.34
N SER A 81 -0.17 20.97 6.56
CA SER A 81 1.12 21.64 6.82
C SER A 81 2.32 20.70 6.84
N SER A 82 2.08 19.37 6.82
CA SER A 82 3.12 18.36 6.88
C SER A 82 3.70 18.06 5.51
N TYR A 83 5.03 18.11 5.40
CA TYR A 83 5.79 17.85 4.17
C TYR A 83 7.10 17.12 4.46
N ASN A 84 7.71 16.57 3.41
CA ASN A 84 8.99 15.88 3.43
C ASN A 84 9.04 14.75 4.46
N ASN A 85 7.96 13.99 4.53
CA ASN A 85 7.88 12.83 5.39
C ASN A 85 8.51 11.62 4.71
N VAL A 86 9.27 10.84 5.45
CA VAL A 86 9.94 9.64 4.96
C VAL A 86 9.57 8.46 5.84
N MET A 87 9.05 7.41 5.20
CA MET A 87 8.82 6.11 5.85
C MET A 87 9.52 5.03 5.04
N LYS A 88 10.42 4.30 5.68
CA LYS A 88 11.18 3.22 5.06
C LYS A 88 11.28 2.03 5.99
N TYR A 89 11.00 0.82 5.48
CA TYR A 89 10.95 -0.40 6.26
C TYR A 89 10.06 -0.25 7.50
N VAL A 90 8.82 0.22 7.28
CA VAL A 90 7.79 0.36 8.32
C VAL A 90 6.70 -0.67 8.07
N ASP A 91 6.35 -1.41 9.10
CA ASP A 91 5.17 -2.25 9.17
C ASP A 91 4.09 -1.54 9.99
N LEU A 92 2.99 -1.14 9.35
CA LEU A 92 1.86 -0.47 9.96
C LEU A 92 0.61 -1.34 9.81
N HIS A 93 0.01 -1.75 10.92
CA HIS A 93 -1.16 -2.60 10.84
C HIS A 93 -2.15 -2.46 11.99
N GLY A 94 -3.33 -3.05 11.79
CA GLY A 94 -4.39 -3.11 12.79
C GLY A 94 -5.08 -1.77 13.08
N SER A 95 -4.86 -0.74 12.26
CA SER A 95 -5.41 0.59 12.46
C SER A 95 -6.84 0.75 11.90
N PHE A 96 -7.46 1.89 12.20
CA PHE A 96 -8.65 2.33 11.49
C PHE A 96 -8.26 2.72 10.06
N ASP A 97 -7.68 3.88 9.82
CA ASP A 97 -6.96 4.17 8.58
C ASP A 97 -5.48 3.86 8.78
N GLY A 98 -4.80 3.37 7.76
CA GLY A 98 -3.35 3.19 7.81
C GLY A 98 -2.63 4.55 7.77
N ILE A 99 -2.54 5.14 6.59
CA ILE A 99 -1.91 6.43 6.36
C ILE A 99 -2.88 7.35 5.63
N VAL A 100 -3.10 8.54 6.19
CA VAL A 100 -3.89 9.60 5.57
C VAL A 100 -3.00 10.79 5.23
N CYS A 101 -2.97 11.18 3.95
CA CYS A 101 -2.34 12.39 3.46
C CYS A 101 -3.41 13.43 3.14
N ASP A 102 -3.55 14.46 3.96
CA ASP A 102 -4.47 15.57 3.71
C ASP A 102 -3.99 16.44 2.53
N SER A 103 -4.92 17.13 1.89
CA SER A 103 -4.65 18.05 0.79
C SER A 103 -3.54 19.05 1.12
N SER A 104 -2.60 19.24 0.21
CA SER A 104 -1.43 20.10 0.39
C SER A 104 -0.92 20.62 -0.96
N ASN A 105 0.17 21.40 -0.95
CA ASN A 105 0.80 21.86 -2.18
C ASN A 105 1.47 20.70 -2.92
N VAL A 106 0.95 20.36 -4.09
CA VAL A 106 1.40 19.25 -4.95
C VAL A 106 2.78 19.47 -5.59
N ASN A 107 3.38 20.64 -5.45
CA ASN A 107 4.75 20.90 -5.90
C ASN A 107 5.81 20.56 -4.84
N ILE A 108 5.39 20.15 -3.64
CA ILE A 108 6.26 19.77 -2.53
C ILE A 108 5.93 18.35 -2.12
N ASP A 109 6.96 17.50 -2.00
CA ASP A 109 6.78 16.11 -1.59
C ASP A 109 6.14 16.06 -0.19
N LYS A 110 5.02 15.34 -0.09
CA LYS A 110 4.35 15.13 1.18
C LYS A 110 4.87 13.89 1.88
N LEU A 111 4.97 12.79 1.13
CA LEU A 111 5.38 11.50 1.67
C LEU A 111 6.19 10.72 0.64
N GLU A 112 7.33 10.21 1.07
CA GLU A 112 8.06 9.10 0.47
C GLU A 112 7.83 7.85 1.32
N LEU A 113 7.20 6.83 0.74
CA LEU A 113 6.94 5.54 1.36
C LEU A 113 7.70 4.46 0.59
N SER A 114 8.69 3.84 1.19
CA SER A 114 9.52 2.85 0.50
C SER A 114 9.76 1.60 1.35
N SER A 115 9.67 0.43 0.74
CA SER A 115 9.88 -0.87 1.40
C SER A 115 9.03 -1.03 2.67
N CYS A 116 7.79 -0.54 2.64
CA CYS A 116 6.86 -0.59 3.76
C CYS A 116 5.77 -1.64 3.57
N THR A 117 5.18 -2.08 4.67
CA THR A 117 3.97 -2.91 4.69
C THR A 117 2.88 -2.16 5.43
N VAL A 118 1.70 -1.99 4.79
CA VAL A 118 0.49 -1.43 5.41
C VAL A 118 -0.62 -2.43 5.24
N HIS A 119 -1.18 -2.94 6.34
CA HIS A 119 -2.18 -3.99 6.23
C HIS A 119 -3.20 -4.02 7.37
N ASN A 120 -4.28 -4.74 7.15
CA ASN A 120 -5.35 -4.96 8.14
C ASN A 120 -5.90 -3.64 8.71
N CYS A 121 -6.31 -2.72 7.82
CA CYS A 121 -6.95 -1.47 8.21
C CYS A 121 -8.47 -1.56 8.06
N GLN A 122 -9.22 -0.97 9.00
CA GLN A 122 -10.69 -0.95 8.95
C GLN A 122 -11.21 0.11 7.96
N GLY A 123 -10.40 1.12 7.64
CA GLY A 123 -10.63 2.12 6.61
C GLY A 123 -9.73 1.88 5.40
N TYR A 124 -9.02 2.91 4.98
CA TYR A 124 -8.04 2.86 3.90
C TYR A 124 -6.69 2.32 4.39
N GLY A 125 -5.94 1.65 3.52
CA GLY A 125 -4.51 1.44 3.74
C GLY A 125 -3.76 2.77 3.58
N LEU A 126 -3.87 3.37 2.40
CA LEU A 126 -3.43 4.74 2.13
C LEU A 126 -4.59 5.56 1.57
N LYS A 127 -4.88 6.71 2.19
CA LYS A 127 -5.80 7.72 1.67
C LYS A 127 -5.01 8.98 1.31
N ILE A 128 -4.92 9.28 0.02
CA ILE A 128 -4.13 10.39 -0.52
C ILE A 128 -5.08 11.43 -1.10
N VAL A 129 -5.07 12.63 -0.55
CA VAL A 129 -5.93 13.73 -1.01
C VAL A 129 -5.05 14.86 -1.52
N ASN A 130 -5.16 15.17 -2.82
CA ASN A 130 -4.52 16.31 -3.48
C ASN A 130 -3.12 16.63 -2.93
N SER A 131 -2.23 15.67 -2.99
CA SER A 131 -0.88 15.79 -2.45
C SER A 131 0.11 15.03 -3.32
N LYS A 132 1.41 15.30 -3.16
CA LYS A 132 2.47 14.61 -3.87
C LYS A 132 3.03 13.49 -3.02
N VAL A 133 2.86 12.25 -3.47
CA VAL A 133 3.24 11.02 -2.74
C VAL A 133 3.95 10.05 -3.66
N ASN A 134 5.11 9.56 -3.24
CA ASN A 134 5.85 8.51 -3.92
C ASN A 134 5.85 7.23 -3.07
N ILE A 135 5.40 6.14 -3.69
CA ILE A 135 5.31 4.82 -3.04
C ILE A 135 6.13 3.82 -3.86
N SER A 136 7.04 3.13 -3.22
CA SER A 136 7.91 2.16 -3.89
C SER A 136 8.17 0.92 -3.05
N ASN A 137 8.39 -0.22 -3.71
CA ASN A 137 8.69 -1.51 -3.06
C ASN A 137 7.79 -1.83 -1.87
N SER A 138 6.51 -1.44 -1.91
CA SER A 138 5.65 -1.50 -0.73
C SER A 138 4.47 -2.43 -0.94
N GLN A 139 4.09 -3.11 0.15
CA GLN A 139 2.93 -3.97 0.23
C GLN A 139 1.79 -3.22 0.94
N ILE A 140 0.64 -3.07 0.28
CA ILE A 140 -0.56 -2.47 0.85
C ILE A 140 -1.71 -3.46 0.67
N THR A 141 -2.17 -4.07 1.77
CA THR A 141 -3.07 -5.23 1.67
C THR A 141 -4.15 -5.26 2.74
N ASN A 142 -5.24 -5.96 2.44
CA ASN A 142 -6.27 -6.34 3.42
C ASN A 142 -6.89 -5.15 4.17
N THR A 143 -7.59 -4.27 3.47
CA THR A 143 -8.28 -3.12 4.07
C THR A 143 -9.78 -3.16 3.75
N LEU A 144 -10.63 -2.60 4.63
CA LEU A 144 -12.06 -2.62 4.37
C LEU A 144 -12.46 -1.66 3.24
N ASN A 145 -11.89 -0.46 3.22
CA ASN A 145 -12.04 0.43 2.06
C ASN A 145 -11.01 0.05 0.98
N ASN A 146 -10.43 1.01 0.30
CA ASN A 146 -9.38 0.72 -0.67
C ASN A 146 -8.05 0.47 0.03
N CYS A 147 -7.23 -0.44 -0.51
CA CYS A 147 -5.84 -0.53 -0.08
C CYS A 147 -5.13 0.80 -0.38
N VAL A 148 -5.34 1.35 -1.59
CA VAL A 148 -4.88 2.70 -1.96
C VAL A 148 -6.03 3.49 -2.56
N GLY A 149 -6.35 4.64 -1.98
CA GLY A 149 -7.31 5.60 -2.51
C GLY A 149 -6.64 6.94 -2.83
N VAL A 150 -6.69 7.35 -4.11
CA VAL A 150 -6.11 8.59 -4.62
C VAL A 150 -7.22 9.55 -5.05
N PHE A 151 -7.30 10.70 -4.38
CA PHE A 151 -8.29 11.74 -4.63
C PHE A 151 -7.57 12.99 -5.13
N GLY A 152 -7.28 13.06 -6.43
CA GLY A 152 -6.46 14.11 -7.04
C GLY A 152 -4.97 14.05 -6.63
N GLY A 153 -4.20 15.04 -7.07
CA GLY A 153 -2.79 15.20 -6.71
C GLY A 153 -1.81 14.52 -7.68
N ASP A 154 -0.62 14.21 -7.20
CA ASP A 154 0.51 13.66 -7.95
C ASP A 154 1.07 12.42 -7.23
N VAL A 155 0.75 11.22 -7.72
CA VAL A 155 1.06 9.96 -7.05
C VAL A 155 1.80 9.02 -7.98
N THR A 156 2.86 8.42 -7.47
CA THR A 156 3.59 7.34 -8.17
C THR A 156 3.62 6.09 -7.29
N LEU A 157 3.26 4.96 -7.88
CA LEU A 157 3.34 3.61 -7.32
C LEU A 157 4.33 2.82 -8.18
N ASN A 158 5.45 2.37 -7.61
CA ASN A 158 6.44 1.60 -8.36
C ASN A 158 6.89 0.36 -7.58
N HIS A 159 6.82 -0.80 -8.20
CA HIS A 159 7.08 -2.08 -7.56
C HIS A 159 6.25 -2.26 -6.29
N CYS A 160 4.93 -2.05 -6.38
CA CYS A 160 4.00 -2.25 -5.27
C CYS A 160 3.18 -3.53 -5.43
N THR A 161 2.87 -4.17 -4.30
CA THR A 161 1.86 -5.23 -4.22
C THR A 161 0.64 -4.68 -3.49
N ILE A 162 -0.44 -4.44 -4.24
CA ILE A 162 -1.70 -3.89 -3.74
C ILE A 162 -2.75 -4.99 -3.86
N ALA A 163 -3.05 -5.67 -2.73
CA ALA A 163 -3.84 -6.90 -2.78
C ALA A 163 -4.98 -6.89 -1.75
N GLN A 164 -6.20 -6.99 -2.25
CA GLN A 164 -7.42 -6.87 -1.45
C GLN A 164 -8.02 -8.21 -1.10
N PHE A 165 -7.61 -8.76 0.04
CA PHE A 165 -8.16 -9.98 0.60
C PHE A 165 -8.75 -9.78 2.00
N TYR A 166 -9.26 -8.58 2.31
CA TYR A 166 -9.84 -8.26 3.61
C TYR A 166 -10.94 -9.26 4.00
N PRO A 167 -10.80 -9.92 5.14
CA PRO A 167 -11.61 -11.12 5.43
C PRO A 167 -12.91 -10.84 6.19
N PHE A 168 -13.01 -9.68 6.86
CA PHE A 168 -14.05 -9.45 7.87
C PHE A 168 -15.35 -8.86 7.30
N ASP A 169 -15.35 -8.36 6.06
CA ASP A 169 -16.54 -7.82 5.41
C ASP A 169 -16.52 -8.09 3.90
N SER A 170 -17.66 -8.49 3.35
CA SER A 170 -17.85 -8.68 1.91
C SER A 170 -18.02 -7.37 1.14
N LYS A 171 -18.32 -6.26 1.82
CA LYS A 171 -18.49 -4.92 1.23
C LYS A 171 -17.17 -4.14 1.14
N ARG A 172 -16.04 -4.83 1.19
CA ARG A 172 -14.74 -4.21 0.99
C ARG A 172 -14.65 -3.48 -0.34
N GLY A 173 -13.91 -2.36 -0.35
CA GLY A 173 -13.60 -1.63 -1.57
C GLY A 173 -12.60 -2.36 -2.47
N PRO A 174 -12.39 -1.91 -3.71
CA PRO A 174 -11.33 -2.42 -4.57
C PRO A 174 -9.93 -2.10 -4.02
N ALA A 175 -8.92 -2.81 -4.54
CA ALA A 175 -7.54 -2.62 -4.12
C ALA A 175 -7.05 -1.19 -4.39
N LEU A 176 -7.30 -0.66 -5.58
CA LEU A 176 -6.90 0.68 -6.00
C LEU A 176 -8.11 1.49 -6.46
N ALA A 177 -8.30 2.67 -5.89
CA ALA A 177 -9.23 3.67 -6.40
C ALA A 177 -8.50 4.98 -6.70
N TYR A 178 -8.85 5.64 -7.81
CA TYR A 178 -8.32 6.94 -8.17
C TYR A 178 -9.40 7.81 -8.82
N THR A 179 -9.39 9.09 -8.48
CA THR A 179 -10.45 10.00 -8.93
C THR A 179 -9.99 11.45 -8.94
N ASN A 180 -10.65 12.26 -9.78
CA ASN A 180 -10.56 13.72 -9.75
C ASN A 180 -11.79 14.38 -9.11
N ILE A 181 -12.49 13.64 -8.21
CA ILE A 181 -13.68 14.08 -7.48
C ILE A 181 -13.47 13.86 -5.99
N LEU A 182 -13.75 14.88 -5.17
CA LEU A 182 -13.84 14.76 -3.73
C LEU A 182 -15.04 15.57 -3.23
N ASP A 183 -15.93 14.93 -2.45
CA ASP A 183 -17.15 15.57 -1.90
C ASP A 183 -18.00 16.30 -2.96
N ASN A 184 -18.07 15.74 -4.19
CA ASN A 184 -18.72 16.29 -5.39
C ASN A 184 -18.03 17.54 -5.97
N GLU A 185 -16.84 17.87 -5.53
CA GLU A 185 -16.02 18.94 -6.09
C GLU A 185 -14.89 18.39 -6.96
N ALA A 186 -14.54 19.15 -8.01
CA ALA A 186 -13.44 18.81 -8.90
C ALA A 186 -12.08 18.99 -8.18
N ILE A 187 -11.23 18.00 -8.27
CA ILE A 187 -9.89 18.00 -7.68
C ILE A 187 -8.90 17.41 -8.70
N PRO A 188 -7.98 18.19 -9.29
CA PRO A 188 -7.17 17.71 -10.40
C PRO A 188 -6.32 16.49 -10.02
N LEU A 189 -6.44 15.39 -10.78
CA LEU A 189 -5.50 14.29 -10.75
C LEU A 189 -4.38 14.60 -11.73
N LEU A 190 -3.29 15.19 -11.23
CA LEU A 190 -2.17 15.63 -12.04
C LEU A 190 -1.39 14.45 -12.60
N ARG A 191 -1.27 13.38 -11.80
CA ARG A 191 -0.64 12.11 -12.17
C ARG A 191 -1.04 11.02 -11.18
N MET A 192 -1.33 9.83 -11.70
CA MET A 192 -1.35 8.57 -10.96
C MET A 192 -0.66 7.52 -11.82
N ASP A 193 0.61 7.27 -11.58
CA ASP A 193 1.39 6.25 -12.28
C ASP A 193 1.50 4.99 -11.42
N CYS A 194 1.10 3.85 -11.98
CA CYS A 194 1.24 2.53 -11.39
C CYS A 194 2.18 1.70 -12.28
N ILE A 195 3.39 1.46 -11.81
CA ILE A 195 4.50 0.90 -12.59
C ILE A 195 4.99 -0.38 -11.91
N ASN A 196 5.28 -1.43 -12.69
CA ASN A 196 5.85 -2.68 -12.20
C ASN A 196 5.11 -3.23 -10.96
N SER A 197 3.79 -3.08 -10.91
CA SER A 197 3.00 -3.32 -9.70
C SER A 197 1.93 -4.38 -9.90
N ILE A 198 1.57 -5.11 -8.85
CA ILE A 198 0.45 -6.05 -8.83
C ILE A 198 -0.73 -5.37 -8.15
N VAL A 199 -1.88 -5.30 -8.83
CA VAL A 199 -3.15 -4.84 -8.27
C VAL A 199 -4.16 -5.97 -8.42
N THR A 200 -4.43 -6.68 -7.33
CA THR A 200 -5.25 -7.90 -7.32
C THR A 200 -6.10 -8.06 -6.07
N GLY A 201 -6.87 -9.11 -5.98
CA GLY A 201 -7.71 -9.39 -4.80
C GLY A 201 -8.83 -10.38 -5.06
N TYR A 202 -9.83 -10.33 -4.22
CA TYR A 202 -10.95 -11.27 -4.21
C TYR A 202 -11.99 -11.01 -5.29
N ALA A 203 -12.40 -9.75 -5.46
CA ALA A 203 -13.41 -9.38 -6.42
C ALA A 203 -12.82 -9.42 -7.85
N ASN A 204 -13.67 -9.59 -8.84
CA ASN A 204 -13.27 -9.64 -10.25
C ASN A 204 -12.77 -8.30 -10.78
N ASP A 205 -13.10 -7.22 -10.09
CA ASP A 205 -12.61 -5.88 -10.39
C ASP A 205 -12.01 -5.25 -9.13
N GLN A 206 -10.75 -4.94 -9.20
CA GLN A 206 -9.94 -4.38 -8.10
C GLN A 206 -9.48 -2.94 -8.38
N ILE A 207 -10.02 -2.32 -9.44
CA ILE A 207 -9.67 -0.97 -9.85
C ILE A 207 -10.92 -0.13 -10.04
N ASP A 208 -10.96 1.05 -9.41
CA ASP A 208 -12.07 2.01 -9.54
C ASP A 208 -11.52 3.39 -9.94
N GLY A 209 -11.54 3.68 -11.23
CA GLY A 209 -11.18 4.98 -11.80
C GLY A 209 -12.43 5.83 -12.05
N ARG A 210 -12.53 7.01 -11.41
CA ARG A 210 -13.69 7.90 -11.57
C ARG A 210 -13.28 9.30 -12.00
N ASN A 211 -13.77 9.72 -13.16
CA ASN A 211 -13.60 11.07 -13.68
C ASN A 211 -14.88 11.89 -13.47
N ILE A 212 -14.75 13.13 -13.03
CA ILE A 212 -15.89 14.09 -12.92
C ILE A 212 -16.54 14.38 -14.26
N GLY A 213 -15.78 14.18 -15.36
CA GLY A 213 -16.29 14.33 -16.74
C GLY A 213 -16.32 15.76 -17.26
N ASP A 214 -15.71 16.71 -16.57
CA ASP A 214 -15.50 18.03 -17.15
C ASP A 214 -14.17 18.09 -17.95
N GLU A 215 -14.13 18.88 -19.00
CA GLU A 215 -12.96 19.00 -19.89
C GLU A 215 -11.83 19.85 -19.27
N THR A 216 -12.06 20.47 -18.13
CA THR A 216 -11.11 21.42 -17.51
C THR A 216 -10.33 20.83 -16.36
N THR A 217 -10.84 19.77 -15.74
CA THR A 217 -10.20 19.10 -14.61
C THR A 217 -9.37 17.91 -15.05
N LEU A 218 -8.07 17.99 -14.85
CA LEU A 218 -7.14 16.92 -15.22
C LEU A 218 -7.51 15.58 -14.59
N PHE A 219 -7.40 14.52 -15.39
CA PHE A 219 -7.54 13.13 -14.95
C PHE A 219 -6.46 12.27 -15.61
N ASN A 220 -5.23 12.44 -15.17
CA ASN A 220 -4.07 11.76 -15.75
C ASN A 220 -3.69 10.54 -14.92
N PHE A 221 -3.70 9.38 -15.55
CA PHE A 221 -3.24 8.12 -14.94
C PHE A 221 -2.50 7.28 -15.95
N ARG A 222 -1.65 6.37 -15.49
CA ARG A 222 -0.99 5.37 -16.32
C ARG A 222 -0.77 4.08 -15.55
N PHE A 223 -0.95 2.96 -16.23
CA PHE A 223 -0.49 1.64 -15.80
C PHE A 223 0.61 1.17 -16.74
N ILE A 224 1.76 0.83 -16.20
CA ILE A 224 2.94 0.47 -16.99
C ILE A 224 3.54 -0.82 -16.45
N ASN A 225 3.67 -1.85 -17.29
CA ASN A 225 4.26 -3.14 -16.92
C ASN A 225 3.71 -3.70 -15.60
N SER A 226 2.40 -3.66 -15.42
CA SER A 226 1.72 -4.06 -14.18
C SER A 226 0.80 -5.25 -14.41
N ILE A 227 0.39 -5.93 -13.36
CA ILE A 227 -0.64 -6.97 -13.38
C ILE A 227 -1.89 -6.40 -12.72
N LEU A 228 -3.02 -6.44 -13.44
CA LEU A 228 -4.26 -5.82 -13.03
C LEU A 228 -5.41 -6.83 -13.01
N ARG A 229 -6.11 -6.91 -11.87
CA ARG A 229 -7.37 -7.62 -11.76
C ARG A 229 -8.53 -6.66 -12.00
N THR A 230 -8.88 -6.50 -13.25
CA THR A 230 -9.99 -5.67 -13.73
C THR A 230 -10.41 -6.16 -15.12
N PRO A 231 -11.64 -5.92 -15.58
CA PRO A 231 -12.01 -6.23 -16.97
C PRO A 231 -11.05 -5.60 -17.97
N GLN A 232 -10.61 -6.40 -18.93
CA GLN A 232 -9.68 -5.94 -19.96
C GLN A 232 -10.26 -4.76 -20.74
N THR A 233 -9.45 -3.76 -21.00
CA THR A 233 -9.78 -2.58 -21.80
C THR A 233 -8.74 -2.34 -22.88
N GLU A 234 -9.15 -1.72 -24.01
CA GLU A 234 -8.29 -1.30 -25.13
C GLU A 234 -7.83 0.16 -24.97
N ASP A 235 -7.40 0.57 -23.78
CA ASP A 235 -6.93 1.92 -23.49
C ASP A 235 -5.42 2.04 -23.77
N GLU A 236 -5.06 2.30 -25.03
CA GLU A 236 -3.66 2.46 -25.44
C GLU A 236 -3.04 3.79 -25.03
N GLU A 237 -3.83 4.74 -24.53
CA GLU A 237 -3.35 6.04 -24.08
C GLU A 237 -2.83 6.00 -22.65
N HIS A 238 -3.38 5.12 -21.81
CA HIS A 238 -3.07 5.07 -20.39
C HIS A 238 -2.48 3.75 -19.92
N ILE A 239 -2.56 2.67 -20.72
CA ILE A 239 -2.17 1.32 -20.30
C ILE A 239 -1.10 0.77 -21.24
N PHE A 240 0.10 0.52 -20.70
CA PHE A 240 1.27 0.12 -21.46
C PHE A 240 1.85 -1.21 -20.95
N ASN A 241 2.00 -2.20 -21.85
CA ASN A 241 2.63 -3.48 -21.52
C ASN A 241 2.11 -4.10 -20.20
N THR A 242 0.80 -4.06 -19.99
CA THR A 242 0.14 -4.44 -18.75
C THR A 242 -0.68 -5.70 -18.97
N TRP A 243 -0.68 -6.61 -18.00
CA TRP A 243 -1.42 -7.87 -18.05
C TRP A 243 -2.72 -7.74 -17.25
N PHE A 244 -3.80 -8.23 -17.85
CA PHE A 244 -5.08 -8.35 -17.18
C PHE A 244 -5.29 -9.78 -16.72
N GLU A 245 -5.64 -9.96 -15.45
CA GLU A 245 -6.01 -11.28 -14.93
C GLU A 245 -7.27 -11.79 -15.60
N ASN A 246 -7.27 -13.06 -16.01
CA ASN A 246 -8.45 -13.70 -16.60
C ASN A 246 -9.26 -14.46 -15.56
N VAL A 247 -10.18 -13.77 -14.91
CA VAL A 247 -11.00 -14.33 -13.82
C VAL A 247 -11.91 -15.49 -14.23
N GLU A 248 -12.15 -15.69 -15.53
CA GLU A 248 -12.96 -16.79 -16.08
C GLU A 248 -12.12 -18.06 -16.31
N ASP A 249 -10.81 -17.92 -16.44
CA ASP A 249 -9.91 -19.06 -16.62
C ASP A 249 -9.45 -19.60 -15.26
N THR A 250 -10.08 -20.69 -14.82
CA THR A 250 -9.72 -21.34 -13.55
C THR A 250 -8.32 -21.96 -13.54
N ALA A 251 -7.64 -22.07 -14.68
CA ALA A 251 -6.26 -22.55 -14.79
C ALA A 251 -5.24 -21.41 -14.71
N ALA A 252 -5.66 -20.16 -14.96
CA ALA A 252 -4.77 -18.99 -14.86
C ALA A 252 -4.17 -18.82 -13.46
N ILE A 253 -2.97 -18.30 -13.38
CA ILE A 253 -2.29 -17.97 -12.11
C ILE A 253 -2.64 -16.51 -11.78
N ASP A 254 -3.81 -16.32 -11.20
CA ASP A 254 -4.42 -15.04 -10.91
C ASP A 254 -4.83 -14.94 -9.44
N GLY A 255 -5.04 -13.73 -8.93
CA GLY A 255 -5.51 -13.50 -7.58
C GLY A 255 -4.51 -13.97 -6.52
N ASP A 256 -5.00 -14.79 -5.60
CA ASP A 256 -4.20 -15.34 -4.51
C ASP A 256 -3.09 -16.29 -4.97
N ARG A 257 -3.20 -16.85 -6.18
CA ARG A 257 -2.21 -17.78 -6.75
C ARG A 257 -0.90 -17.12 -7.19
N HIS A 258 -0.86 -15.80 -7.30
CA HIS A 258 0.40 -15.08 -7.47
C HIS A 258 1.32 -15.22 -6.26
N PHE A 259 0.79 -15.55 -5.08
CA PHE A 259 1.49 -15.46 -3.80
C PHE A 259 1.76 -16.84 -3.18
N LYS A 260 2.78 -16.93 -2.35
CA LYS A 260 3.13 -18.16 -1.61
C LYS A 260 1.99 -18.63 -0.71
N LEU A 261 1.30 -17.70 -0.04
CA LEU A 261 0.19 -18.04 0.87
C LEU A 261 -0.83 -16.92 1.01
N VAL A 262 -2.08 -17.22 0.71
CA VAL A 262 -3.23 -16.42 1.09
C VAL A 262 -4.26 -17.33 1.75
N ASN A 263 -4.25 -17.39 3.08
CA ASN A 263 -5.19 -18.20 3.86
C ASN A 263 -6.10 -17.33 4.72
N ILE A 264 -7.23 -16.97 4.17
CA ILE A 264 -8.20 -16.06 4.78
C ILE A 264 -8.83 -16.64 6.03
N ASN A 265 -9.10 -17.95 6.04
CA ASN A 265 -9.72 -18.61 7.17
C ASN A 265 -8.84 -18.63 8.43
N LYS A 266 -7.52 -18.62 8.24
CA LYS A 266 -6.55 -18.61 9.33
C LYS A 266 -5.81 -17.27 9.47
N GLN A 267 -6.17 -16.27 8.67
CA GLN A 267 -5.54 -14.96 8.65
C GLN A 267 -4.00 -15.06 8.52
N ARG A 268 -3.54 -15.91 7.58
CA ARG A 268 -2.13 -16.09 7.30
C ARG A 268 -1.86 -15.71 5.86
N TYR A 269 -0.93 -14.79 5.69
CA TYR A 269 -0.58 -14.23 4.40
C TYR A 269 0.92 -14.19 4.21
N ASP A 270 1.36 -14.59 3.02
CA ASP A 270 2.72 -14.41 2.52
C ASP A 270 2.60 -13.95 1.08
N PHE A 271 2.83 -12.66 0.86
CA PHE A 271 2.70 -12.03 -0.45
C PHE A 271 3.98 -12.11 -1.31
N HIS A 272 5.00 -12.87 -0.91
CA HIS A 272 6.07 -13.25 -1.83
C HIS A 272 5.49 -14.04 -3.00
N LEU A 273 6.15 -13.94 -4.15
CA LEU A 273 5.68 -14.60 -5.35
C LEU A 273 5.73 -16.13 -5.21
N SER A 274 4.69 -16.80 -5.71
CA SER A 274 4.71 -18.25 -5.93
C SER A 274 5.60 -18.57 -7.14
N ASP A 275 6.11 -19.77 -7.20
CA ASP A 275 6.95 -20.27 -8.31
C ASP A 275 6.26 -20.32 -9.69
N LYS A 276 4.95 -20.02 -9.71
CA LYS A 276 4.11 -20.03 -10.92
C LYS A 276 3.61 -18.65 -11.29
N SER A 277 3.92 -17.63 -10.50
CA SER A 277 3.44 -16.27 -10.75
C SER A 277 3.94 -15.74 -12.09
N SER A 278 3.02 -15.17 -12.86
CA SER A 278 3.36 -14.45 -14.10
C SER A 278 4.10 -13.13 -13.86
N ALA A 279 4.22 -12.70 -12.61
CA ALA A 279 4.99 -11.54 -12.20
C ALA A 279 6.50 -11.75 -12.29
N ILE A 280 6.95 -13.03 -12.25
CA ILE A 280 8.37 -13.38 -12.29
C ILE A 280 8.99 -12.95 -13.63
N ASP A 281 10.17 -12.33 -13.60
CA ASP A 281 10.95 -11.90 -14.77
C ASP A 281 10.20 -10.91 -15.71
N SER A 282 9.18 -10.19 -15.22
CA SER A 282 8.23 -9.47 -16.07
C SER A 282 8.21 -7.96 -15.87
N ALA A 283 8.95 -7.40 -14.94
CA ALA A 283 9.01 -5.96 -14.73
C ALA A 283 9.84 -5.25 -15.81
N ASN A 284 9.55 -3.98 -16.01
CA ASN A 284 10.36 -3.11 -16.88
C ASN A 284 11.63 -2.67 -16.15
N VAL A 285 12.76 -3.05 -16.71
CA VAL A 285 14.10 -2.76 -16.16
C VAL A 285 14.36 -1.26 -16.05
N GLU A 286 13.85 -0.44 -16.98
CA GLU A 286 14.07 1.01 -16.98
C GLU A 286 13.49 1.72 -15.75
N PHE A 287 12.41 1.17 -15.19
CA PHE A 287 11.75 1.70 -14.00
C PHE A 287 12.08 0.91 -12.73
N SER A 288 12.88 -0.15 -12.86
CA SER A 288 13.14 -1.05 -11.74
C SER A 288 14.08 -0.45 -10.71
N LEU A 289 13.78 -0.76 -9.46
CA LEU A 289 14.57 -0.38 -8.31
C LEU A 289 15.61 -1.46 -8.01
N PRO A 290 16.78 -1.11 -7.46
CA PRO A 290 17.86 -2.07 -7.29
C PRO A 290 17.61 -3.15 -6.23
N LEU A 291 16.74 -2.88 -5.28
CA LEU A 291 16.39 -3.78 -4.18
C LEU A 291 14.88 -4.00 -4.15
N ASP A 292 14.45 -5.12 -3.61
CA ASP A 292 13.06 -5.43 -3.32
C ASP A 292 12.62 -4.93 -1.93
N ARG A 293 11.40 -5.31 -1.48
CA ARG A 293 10.84 -4.92 -0.17
C ARG A 293 11.72 -5.43 1.00
N ASP A 294 12.32 -6.59 0.86
CA ASP A 294 13.13 -7.23 1.91
C ASP A 294 14.61 -6.86 1.86
N GLY A 295 14.99 -5.97 0.92
CA GLY A 295 16.36 -5.53 0.73
C GLY A 295 17.20 -6.48 -0.12
N ASN A 296 16.59 -7.49 -0.74
CA ASN A 296 17.26 -8.37 -1.68
C ASN A 296 17.51 -7.64 -3.01
N LYS A 297 18.65 -7.95 -3.62
CA LYS A 297 18.97 -7.37 -4.93
C LYS A 297 18.10 -7.97 -6.01
N ARG A 298 17.43 -7.12 -6.80
CA ARG A 298 16.74 -7.56 -8.01
C ARG A 298 17.77 -7.98 -9.06
N ASP A 299 17.42 -9.00 -9.83
CA ASP A 299 18.28 -9.51 -10.90
C ASP A 299 18.12 -8.70 -12.21
N ASP A 300 18.69 -9.21 -13.32
CA ASP A 300 18.67 -8.53 -14.63
C ASP A 300 17.27 -8.59 -15.30
N ARG A 301 16.36 -9.42 -14.79
CA ARG A 301 14.95 -9.54 -15.19
C ARG A 301 14.06 -9.41 -13.97
N PRO A 302 13.91 -8.19 -13.44
CA PRO A 302 13.23 -7.99 -12.18
C PRO A 302 11.75 -8.38 -12.23
N ASP A 303 11.19 -8.68 -11.08
CA ASP A 303 9.82 -9.12 -10.92
C ASP A 303 8.85 -7.94 -10.75
N ILE A 304 7.62 -8.12 -11.21
CA ILE A 304 6.51 -7.21 -10.91
C ILE A 304 6.08 -7.40 -9.45
N GLY A 305 5.81 -6.29 -8.75
CA GLY A 305 5.46 -6.29 -7.34
C GLY A 305 6.62 -5.94 -6.42
N CYS A 306 6.34 -5.95 -5.12
CA CYS A 306 7.31 -5.46 -4.15
C CYS A 306 8.39 -6.47 -3.75
N PHE A 307 8.21 -7.76 -4.06
CA PHE A 307 9.17 -8.83 -3.76
C PHE A 307 9.78 -9.38 -5.03
N GLU A 308 11.06 -9.74 -4.94
CA GLU A 308 11.78 -10.53 -5.94
C GLU A 308 11.64 -12.03 -5.62
N PHE A 309 11.45 -12.85 -6.63
CA PHE A 309 11.35 -14.30 -6.48
C PHE A 309 12.73 -14.94 -6.43
N PHE A 310 12.98 -15.70 -5.40
CA PHE A 310 14.15 -16.53 -5.30
C PHE A 310 13.73 -18.01 -5.26
N LYS A 311 14.29 -18.79 -6.17
CA LYS A 311 14.08 -20.22 -6.13
C LYS A 311 14.78 -20.79 -4.89
N GLU A 312 14.01 -21.40 -4.00
CA GLU A 312 14.59 -22.10 -2.84
C GLU A 312 15.56 -23.16 -3.35
N SER A 313 16.84 -23.06 -2.97
CA SER A 313 17.78 -24.15 -3.20
C SER A 313 17.29 -25.33 -2.36
N ASN A 314 16.84 -26.41 -2.99
CA ASN A 314 16.67 -27.68 -2.29
C ASN A 314 18.05 -28.04 -1.74
N GLU A 315 18.28 -27.81 -0.46
CA GLU A 315 19.38 -28.48 0.24
C GLU A 315 19.06 -29.98 0.24
N GLU A 316 19.86 -30.76 -0.54
CA GLU A 316 19.85 -32.19 -0.53
C GLU A 316 20.39 -32.75 0.80
#